data_59261303f315071944cd2b7d10c38293
#
_entry.id   59261303f315071944cd2b7d10c38293
#
_cell.length_a   1.000
_cell.length_b   1.000
_cell.length_c   1.000
_cell.angle_alpha   90.00
_cell.angle_beta   90.00
_cell.angle_gamma   90.00
#
_symmetry.space_group_name_H-M   'P 1'
#
loop_
_entity.id
_entity.type
_entity.pdbx_description
1 polymer ?
#
loop_
_entity_poly.entity_id
_entity_poly.type
_entity_poly.pdbx_seq_one_letter_code
_entity_poly.pdbx_strand_id
1 'polypeptide(L)'
;LELRQVVQNIRSAIQIPMLVDIDTGFGAPLNLYRLTKEFEQLDIAAVQIEDQKVPKKCGHELGRRLVRDEEMVKRIRTIHENRLENGLVIVARTDARTVVGLDEAIRRGRLYLDAGADVIFVESPESYEEVKKIASEIKGPVLFNNVEGGRSPFLSRQELEEAGVKMTIYPNAQTRVVAKKCMELLNTLQQTGTTAGMENEMLS
;
A
#
# COMPACT_ATOMS: atom_id res chain seq x y z
N LEU A 1 -12.21 11.99 -8.86
CA LEU A 1 -12.68 13.19 -8.13
C LEU A 1 -12.88 12.89 -6.63
N GLU A 2 -13.56 11.80 -6.26
CA GLU A 2 -13.82 11.44 -4.86
C GLU A 2 -12.53 11.19 -4.07
N LEU A 3 -11.61 10.37 -4.58
CA LEU A 3 -10.32 10.13 -3.95
C LEU A 3 -9.56 11.44 -3.72
N ARG A 4 -9.50 12.31 -4.73
CA ARG A 4 -8.81 13.60 -4.61
C ARG A 4 -9.37 14.45 -3.45
N GLN A 5 -10.69 14.48 -3.29
CA GLN A 5 -11.33 15.24 -2.21
C GLN A 5 -10.97 14.67 -0.83
N VAL A 6 -10.99 13.34 -0.68
CA VAL A 6 -10.60 12.68 0.58
C VAL A 6 -9.13 12.95 0.88
N VAL A 7 -8.25 12.80 -0.10
CA VAL A 7 -6.81 13.07 0.02
C VAL A 7 -6.57 14.52 0.44
N GLN A 8 -7.23 15.49 -0.20
CA GLN A 8 -7.12 16.91 0.15
C GLN A 8 -7.56 17.19 1.59
N ASN A 9 -8.67 16.59 2.03
CA ASN A 9 -9.16 16.76 3.40
C ASN A 9 -8.18 16.20 4.44
N ILE A 10 -7.63 14.99 4.19
CA ILE A 10 -6.63 14.39 5.09
C ILE A 10 -5.36 15.23 5.10
N ARG A 11 -4.85 15.62 3.91
CA ARG A 11 -3.61 16.38 3.80
C ARG A 11 -3.68 17.73 4.53
N SER A 12 -4.86 18.37 4.51
CA SER A 12 -5.06 19.64 5.24
C SER A 12 -5.02 19.49 6.77
N ALA A 13 -5.22 18.28 7.29
CA ALA A 13 -5.28 17.98 8.72
C ALA A 13 -3.96 17.40 9.27
N ILE A 14 -3.00 17.01 8.42
CA ILE A 14 -1.76 16.35 8.85
C ILE A 14 -0.51 17.10 8.35
N GLN A 15 0.61 16.96 9.11
CA GLN A 15 1.91 17.52 8.75
C GLN A 15 2.92 16.45 8.29
N ILE A 16 2.58 15.15 8.47
CA ILE A 16 3.44 14.04 8.08
C ILE A 16 3.31 13.72 6.59
N PRO A 17 4.34 13.12 5.97
CA PRO A 17 4.26 12.67 4.58
C PRO A 17 3.11 11.67 4.38
N MET A 18 2.39 11.82 3.26
CA MET A 18 1.23 10.98 2.93
C MET A 18 1.53 10.13 1.70
N LEU A 19 1.35 8.80 1.84
CA LEU A 19 1.33 7.85 0.74
C LEU A 19 -0.13 7.50 0.40
N VAL A 20 -0.49 7.58 -0.87
CA VAL A 20 -1.86 7.30 -1.35
C VAL A 20 -1.86 6.07 -2.26
N ASP A 21 -2.70 5.08 -1.93
CA ASP A 21 -2.98 3.96 -2.83
C ASP A 21 -3.90 4.43 -3.97
N ILE A 22 -3.43 4.28 -5.20
CA ILE A 22 -4.16 4.65 -6.42
C ILE A 22 -4.60 3.43 -7.23
N ASP A 23 -4.67 2.27 -6.58
CA ASP A 23 -5.09 1.02 -7.20
C ASP A 23 -4.30 0.73 -8.50
N THR A 24 -4.99 0.65 -9.62
CA THR A 24 -4.40 0.42 -10.95
C THR A 24 -4.23 1.71 -11.76
N GLY A 25 -4.45 2.88 -11.15
CA GLY A 25 -4.31 4.20 -11.78
C GLY A 25 -5.60 4.77 -12.39
N PHE A 26 -6.76 4.17 -12.09
CA PHE A 26 -8.10 4.64 -12.47
C PHE A 26 -8.30 4.88 -13.99
N GLY A 27 -7.59 4.13 -14.83
CA GLY A 27 -7.81 4.16 -16.28
C GLY A 27 -6.53 4.21 -17.12
N ALA A 28 -6.59 4.93 -18.24
CA ALA A 28 -5.51 5.03 -19.20
C ALA A 28 -4.36 5.97 -18.73
N PRO A 29 -3.19 5.99 -19.42
CA PRO A 29 -2.05 6.84 -19.05
C PRO A 29 -2.39 8.32 -18.83
N LEU A 30 -3.35 8.88 -19.56
CA LEU A 30 -3.80 10.25 -19.39
C LEU A 30 -4.39 10.52 -17.98
N ASN A 31 -5.05 9.51 -17.39
CA ASN A 31 -5.58 9.61 -16.03
C ASN A 31 -4.43 9.67 -15.02
N LEU A 32 -3.39 8.86 -15.22
CA LEU A 32 -2.18 8.87 -14.38
C LEU A 32 -1.43 10.20 -14.49
N TYR A 33 -1.27 10.73 -15.70
CA TYR A 33 -0.69 12.05 -15.91
C TYR A 33 -1.42 13.12 -15.10
N ARG A 34 -2.75 13.17 -15.23
CA ARG A 34 -3.58 14.11 -14.49
C ARG A 34 -3.47 13.92 -12.98
N LEU A 35 -3.55 12.68 -12.51
CA LEU A 35 -3.42 12.32 -11.09
C LEU A 35 -2.07 12.78 -10.54
N THR A 36 -0.98 12.53 -11.25
CA THR A 36 0.37 12.96 -10.85
C THR A 36 0.40 14.46 -10.60
N LYS A 37 -0.09 15.27 -11.55
CA LYS A 37 -0.14 16.73 -11.41
C LYS A 37 -1.03 17.20 -10.26
N GLU A 38 -2.20 16.58 -10.09
CA GLU A 38 -3.12 16.95 -9.01
C GLU A 38 -2.55 16.59 -7.63
N PHE A 39 -1.86 15.46 -7.49
CA PHE A 39 -1.30 15.02 -6.21
C PHE A 39 -0.04 15.80 -5.82
N GLU A 40 0.78 16.20 -6.78
CA GLU A 40 1.89 17.11 -6.51
C GLU A 40 1.40 18.48 -6.02
N GLN A 41 0.31 19.00 -6.60
CA GLN A 41 -0.31 20.26 -6.11
C GLN A 41 -0.87 20.13 -4.69
N LEU A 42 -1.22 18.93 -4.26
CA LEU A 42 -1.67 18.65 -2.89
C LEU A 42 -0.52 18.29 -1.94
N ASP A 43 0.73 18.38 -2.38
CA ASP A 43 1.92 18.04 -1.59
C ASP A 43 1.87 16.58 -1.05
N ILE A 44 1.45 15.64 -1.90
CA ILE A 44 1.46 14.23 -1.60
C ILE A 44 2.87 13.67 -1.79
N ALA A 45 3.38 12.94 -0.79
CA ALA A 45 4.74 12.45 -0.79
C ALA A 45 4.93 11.20 -1.67
N ALA A 46 3.93 10.32 -1.72
CA ALA A 46 4.05 9.05 -2.45
C ALA A 46 2.71 8.56 -3.00
N VAL A 47 2.79 7.77 -4.07
CA VAL A 47 1.66 7.00 -4.60
C VAL A 47 2.03 5.52 -4.71
N GLN A 48 1.07 4.64 -4.42
CA GLN A 48 1.19 3.21 -4.66
C GLN A 48 0.30 2.82 -5.84
N ILE A 49 0.88 2.09 -6.80
CA ILE A 49 0.16 1.58 -7.98
C ILE A 49 0.44 0.08 -8.16
N GLU A 50 -0.57 -0.68 -8.58
CA GLU A 50 -0.48 -2.15 -8.68
C GLU A 50 -0.70 -2.70 -10.10
N ASP A 51 -0.17 -3.91 -10.35
CA ASP A 51 -0.23 -4.60 -11.64
C ASP A 51 -1.44 -5.53 -11.82
N GLN A 52 -2.50 -5.37 -11.02
CA GLN A 52 -3.73 -6.14 -11.22
C GLN A 52 -4.54 -5.63 -12.43
N LYS A 53 -5.32 -6.56 -13.03
CA LYS A 53 -6.41 -6.21 -13.98
C LYS A 53 -7.65 -5.75 -13.22
N VAL A 54 -8.33 -4.75 -13.75
CA VAL A 54 -9.65 -4.31 -13.27
C VAL A 54 -10.73 -5.35 -13.66
N PRO A 55 -11.70 -5.66 -12.79
CA PRO A 55 -11.79 -5.26 -11.39
C PRO A 55 -10.74 -5.96 -10.52
N LYS A 56 -10.07 -5.17 -9.68
CA LYS A 56 -9.06 -5.71 -8.75
C LYS A 56 -9.68 -6.47 -7.58
N LYS A 57 -8.87 -7.30 -6.91
CA LYS A 57 -9.23 -7.99 -5.68
C LYS A 57 -8.27 -7.62 -4.54
N CYS A 58 -8.70 -7.86 -3.31
CA CYS A 58 -7.81 -7.76 -2.16
C CYS A 58 -6.55 -8.64 -2.36
N GLY A 59 -5.40 -8.15 -1.93
CA GLY A 59 -4.11 -8.85 -2.02
C GLY A 59 -4.07 -10.22 -1.34
N HIS A 60 -4.97 -10.45 -0.38
CA HIS A 60 -5.09 -11.73 0.32
C HIS A 60 -6.17 -12.68 -0.25
N GLU A 61 -6.93 -12.26 -1.29
CA GLU A 61 -7.92 -13.09 -1.98
C GLU A 61 -7.33 -13.88 -3.15
N LEU A 62 -7.98 -15.01 -3.47
CA LEU A 62 -7.61 -15.82 -4.63
C LEU A 62 -8.23 -15.29 -5.93
N GLY A 63 -7.63 -15.70 -7.07
CA GLY A 63 -8.17 -15.40 -8.40
C GLY A 63 -7.89 -13.97 -8.87
N ARG A 64 -6.83 -13.34 -8.35
CA ARG A 64 -6.28 -12.13 -8.93
C ARG A 64 -5.79 -12.39 -10.35
N ARG A 65 -5.84 -11.37 -11.18
CA ARG A 65 -5.34 -11.41 -12.56
C ARG A 65 -4.39 -10.25 -12.77
N LEU A 66 -3.27 -10.50 -13.41
CA LEU A 66 -2.26 -9.50 -13.68
C LEU A 66 -2.42 -8.90 -15.07
N VAL A 67 -2.06 -7.65 -15.22
CA VAL A 67 -1.76 -7.08 -16.53
C VAL A 67 -0.41 -7.60 -17.02
N ARG A 68 -0.13 -7.46 -18.31
CA ARG A 68 1.21 -7.70 -18.83
C ARG A 68 2.18 -6.71 -18.17
N ASP A 69 3.40 -7.14 -17.94
CA ASP A 69 4.42 -6.32 -17.30
C ASP A 69 4.72 -5.03 -18.08
N GLU A 70 4.68 -5.07 -19.41
CA GLU A 70 4.84 -3.86 -20.23
C GLU A 70 3.72 -2.82 -20.00
N GLU A 71 2.52 -3.27 -19.65
CA GLU A 71 1.43 -2.35 -19.31
C GLU A 71 1.72 -1.64 -17.98
N MET A 72 2.20 -2.37 -16.96
CA MET A 72 2.58 -1.78 -15.69
C MET A 72 3.79 -0.84 -15.84
N VAL A 73 4.78 -1.23 -16.64
CA VAL A 73 5.93 -0.36 -17.01
C VAL A 73 5.47 0.96 -17.60
N LYS A 74 4.49 0.94 -18.51
CA LYS A 74 3.92 2.18 -19.09
C LYS A 74 3.25 3.06 -18.02
N ARG A 75 2.54 2.44 -17.08
CA ARG A 75 1.91 3.17 -15.96
C ARG A 75 2.96 3.87 -15.10
N ILE A 76 3.99 3.14 -14.70
CA ILE A 76 5.10 3.68 -13.88
C ILE A 76 5.82 4.81 -14.63
N ARG A 77 6.20 4.60 -15.88
CA ARG A 77 6.84 5.62 -16.71
C ARG A 77 6.00 6.87 -16.86
N THR A 78 4.67 6.72 -17.02
CA THR A 78 3.78 7.88 -17.11
C THR A 78 3.85 8.75 -15.85
N ILE A 79 3.94 8.16 -14.65
CA ILE A 79 4.10 8.94 -13.41
C ILE A 79 5.53 9.50 -13.37
N HIS A 80 6.54 8.67 -13.59
CA HIS A 80 7.96 9.03 -13.48
C HIS A 80 8.36 10.19 -14.39
N GLU A 81 7.94 10.15 -15.65
CA GLU A 81 8.28 11.17 -16.64
C GLU A 81 7.52 12.50 -16.45
N ASN A 82 6.44 12.46 -15.68
CA ASN A 82 5.58 13.62 -15.48
C ASN A 82 5.59 14.19 -14.05
N ARG A 83 6.25 13.51 -13.09
CA ARG A 83 6.45 14.07 -11.75
C ARG A 83 7.55 15.14 -11.75
N LEU A 84 7.57 15.97 -10.71
CA LEU A 84 8.68 16.90 -10.46
C LEU A 84 9.96 16.12 -10.12
N GLU A 85 11.13 16.72 -10.28
CA GLU A 85 12.44 16.09 -10.04
C GLU A 85 12.57 15.49 -8.62
N ASN A 86 12.04 16.18 -7.60
CA ASN A 86 11.94 15.70 -6.22
C ASN A 86 10.48 15.51 -5.79
N GLY A 87 9.64 15.10 -6.74
CA GLY A 87 8.20 14.97 -6.54
C GLY A 87 7.81 13.61 -5.94
N LEU A 88 6.64 13.11 -6.37
CA LEU A 88 6.03 11.89 -5.86
C LEU A 88 6.96 10.67 -5.87
N VAL A 89 7.14 10.02 -4.72
CA VAL A 89 7.72 8.67 -4.64
C VAL A 89 6.75 7.66 -5.24
N ILE A 90 7.23 6.78 -6.09
CA ILE A 90 6.44 5.73 -6.76
C ILE A 90 6.67 4.40 -6.07
N VAL A 91 5.65 3.89 -5.39
CA VAL A 91 5.62 2.53 -4.86
C VAL A 91 4.94 1.62 -5.88
N ALA A 92 5.71 0.77 -6.54
CA ALA A 92 5.19 -0.19 -7.51
C ALA A 92 4.91 -1.53 -6.83
N ARG A 93 3.62 -1.89 -6.76
CA ARG A 93 3.16 -3.15 -6.21
C ARG A 93 2.99 -4.19 -7.31
N THR A 94 3.47 -5.41 -7.04
CA THR A 94 3.15 -6.59 -7.84
C THR A 94 2.43 -7.64 -7.03
N ASP A 95 1.35 -8.15 -7.57
CA ASP A 95 0.59 -9.29 -7.03
C ASP A 95 1.02 -10.63 -7.65
N ALA A 96 2.15 -10.66 -8.34
CA ALA A 96 2.62 -11.82 -9.09
C ALA A 96 2.96 -13.04 -8.22
N ARG A 97 3.39 -12.82 -6.95
CA ARG A 97 3.81 -13.93 -6.06
C ARG A 97 2.79 -15.04 -5.96
N THR A 98 1.54 -14.71 -5.78
CA THR A 98 0.45 -15.70 -5.59
C THR A 98 -0.26 -16.09 -6.89
N VAL A 99 0.03 -15.43 -8.00
CA VAL A 99 -0.58 -15.72 -9.31
C VAL A 99 0.35 -16.57 -10.18
N VAL A 100 1.63 -16.24 -10.20
CA VAL A 100 2.64 -16.85 -11.10
C VAL A 100 3.95 -17.21 -10.41
N GLY A 101 4.08 -16.95 -9.10
CA GLY A 101 5.22 -17.37 -8.29
C GLY A 101 6.18 -16.25 -7.91
N LEU A 102 7.07 -16.56 -6.94
CA LEU A 102 7.99 -15.62 -6.32
C LEU A 102 9.03 -15.07 -7.29
N ASP A 103 9.63 -15.92 -8.12
CA ASP A 103 10.70 -15.52 -9.04
C ASP A 103 10.19 -14.51 -10.08
N GLU A 104 8.96 -14.70 -10.58
CA GLU A 104 8.31 -13.75 -11.47
C GLU A 104 7.99 -12.43 -10.74
N ALA A 105 7.56 -12.47 -9.48
CA ALA A 105 7.33 -11.27 -8.69
C ALA A 105 8.63 -10.45 -8.52
N ILE A 106 9.75 -11.12 -8.23
CA ILE A 106 11.07 -10.49 -8.13
C ILE A 106 11.51 -9.93 -9.48
N ARG A 107 11.34 -10.68 -10.57
CA ARG A 107 11.64 -10.20 -11.94
C ARG A 107 10.86 -8.92 -12.26
N ARG A 108 9.55 -8.91 -11.97
CA ARG A 108 8.70 -7.72 -12.17
C ARG A 108 9.14 -6.56 -11.28
N GLY A 109 9.48 -6.81 -10.01
CA GLY A 109 10.02 -5.79 -9.12
C GLY A 109 11.24 -5.09 -9.68
N ARG A 110 12.21 -5.84 -10.22
CA ARG A 110 13.39 -5.28 -10.89
C ARG A 110 13.00 -4.44 -12.12
N LEU A 111 12.12 -4.99 -12.96
CA LEU A 111 11.64 -4.29 -14.16
C LEU A 111 10.91 -2.97 -13.82
N TYR A 112 10.20 -2.93 -12.69
CA TYR A 112 9.50 -1.74 -12.24
C TYR A 112 10.46 -0.67 -11.68
N LEU A 113 11.55 -1.08 -11.00
CA LEU A 113 12.64 -0.16 -10.67
C LEU A 113 13.28 0.45 -11.92
N ASP A 114 13.60 -0.38 -12.92
CA ASP A 114 14.17 0.07 -14.21
C ASP A 114 13.20 1.01 -14.96
N ALA A 115 11.90 0.91 -14.69
CA ALA A 115 10.87 1.78 -15.25
C ALA A 115 10.73 3.12 -14.51
N GLY A 116 11.41 3.31 -13.37
CA GLY A 116 11.39 4.54 -12.58
C GLY A 116 10.58 4.48 -11.30
N ALA A 117 10.19 3.28 -10.83
CA ALA A 117 9.67 3.12 -9.47
C ALA A 117 10.79 3.32 -8.43
N ASP A 118 10.47 3.91 -7.28
CA ASP A 118 11.42 4.19 -6.21
C ASP A 118 11.40 3.09 -5.13
N VAL A 119 10.26 2.46 -4.93
CA VAL A 119 10.03 1.42 -3.92
C VAL A 119 9.25 0.28 -4.55
N ILE A 120 9.60 -0.96 -4.22
CA ILE A 120 8.89 -2.15 -4.67
C ILE A 120 8.11 -2.76 -3.54
N PHE A 121 6.87 -3.13 -3.84
CA PHE A 121 5.99 -3.87 -2.95
C PHE A 121 5.60 -5.20 -3.60
N VAL A 122 6.11 -6.30 -3.10
CA VAL A 122 5.68 -7.65 -3.49
C VAL A 122 4.59 -8.10 -2.51
N GLU A 123 3.36 -8.27 -3.02
CA GLU A 123 2.22 -8.64 -2.20
C GLU A 123 2.24 -10.12 -1.81
N SER A 124 1.91 -10.39 -0.53
CA SER A 124 1.69 -11.73 0.03
C SER A 124 2.89 -12.69 -0.09
N PRO A 125 4.13 -12.33 0.32
CA PRO A 125 5.14 -13.34 0.57
C PRO A 125 4.66 -14.27 1.70
N GLU A 126 4.96 -15.58 1.61
CA GLU A 126 4.35 -16.58 2.52
C GLU A 126 5.32 -17.04 3.62
N SER A 127 6.58 -16.61 3.60
CA SER A 127 7.54 -16.93 4.65
C SER A 127 8.54 -15.81 4.87
N TYR A 128 9.25 -15.85 6.00
CA TYR A 128 10.34 -14.94 6.31
C TYR A 128 11.48 -15.04 5.27
N GLU A 129 11.76 -16.26 4.80
CA GLU A 129 12.78 -16.53 3.79
C GLU A 129 12.42 -15.86 2.45
N GLU A 130 11.14 -15.86 2.08
CA GLU A 130 10.67 -15.14 0.90
C GLU A 130 10.86 -13.63 1.05
N VAL A 131 10.55 -13.07 2.23
CA VAL A 131 10.78 -11.64 2.50
C VAL A 131 12.26 -11.28 2.36
N LYS A 132 13.16 -12.10 2.95
CA LYS A 132 14.61 -11.93 2.79
C LYS A 132 15.06 -12.03 1.34
N LYS A 133 14.55 -13.03 0.61
CA LYS A 133 14.88 -13.21 -0.81
C LYS A 133 14.44 -12.00 -1.62
N ILE A 134 13.21 -11.51 -1.43
CA ILE A 134 12.69 -10.31 -2.09
C ILE A 134 13.62 -9.12 -1.83
N ALA A 135 13.91 -8.83 -0.56
CA ALA A 135 14.72 -7.68 -0.18
C ALA A 135 16.17 -7.76 -0.67
N SER A 136 16.75 -8.97 -0.74
CA SER A 136 18.13 -9.17 -1.19
C SER A 136 18.27 -9.14 -2.72
N GLU A 137 17.25 -9.62 -3.45
CA GLU A 137 17.30 -9.74 -4.91
C GLU A 137 16.75 -8.52 -5.64
N ILE A 138 15.86 -7.75 -5.04
CA ILE A 138 15.40 -6.46 -5.54
C ILE A 138 16.42 -5.39 -5.10
N LYS A 139 17.17 -4.84 -6.05
CA LYS A 139 18.23 -3.85 -5.78
C LYS A 139 17.65 -2.45 -5.56
N GLY A 140 16.70 -2.31 -4.64
CA GLY A 140 16.04 -1.06 -4.29
C GLY A 140 15.26 -1.20 -2.99
N PRO A 141 14.69 -0.11 -2.47
CA PRO A 141 13.85 -0.16 -1.28
C PRO A 141 12.65 -1.10 -1.45
N VAL A 142 12.39 -1.93 -0.44
CA VAL A 142 11.24 -2.84 -0.42
C VAL A 142 10.27 -2.41 0.67
N LEU A 143 8.98 -2.37 0.31
CA LEU A 143 7.87 -2.19 1.23
C LEU A 143 7.25 -3.55 1.56
N PHE A 144 6.95 -3.77 2.84
CA PHE A 144 6.28 -4.97 3.36
C PHE A 144 4.91 -4.63 3.95
N ASN A 145 3.92 -5.46 3.63
CA ASN A 145 2.56 -5.39 4.18
C ASN A 145 2.43 -6.31 5.39
N ASN A 146 2.46 -5.74 6.59
CA ASN A 146 2.39 -6.46 7.86
C ASN A 146 0.93 -6.45 8.37
N VAL A 147 0.10 -7.35 7.83
CA VAL A 147 -1.33 -7.38 8.09
C VAL A 147 -1.72 -8.58 8.95
N GLU A 148 -2.47 -8.31 10.02
CA GLU A 148 -2.96 -9.34 10.94
C GLU A 148 -3.93 -10.30 10.24
N GLY A 149 -3.67 -11.61 10.35
CA GLY A 149 -4.48 -12.66 9.75
C GLY A 149 -4.40 -12.73 8.22
N GLY A 150 -3.40 -12.10 7.63
CA GLY A 150 -3.09 -12.21 6.21
C GLY A 150 -2.36 -13.51 5.85
N ARG A 151 -1.89 -13.61 4.60
CA ARG A 151 -1.08 -14.74 4.11
C ARG A 151 0.39 -14.60 4.49
N SER A 152 0.86 -13.37 4.61
CA SER A 152 2.24 -13.08 4.98
C SER A 152 2.51 -13.37 6.45
N PRO A 153 3.74 -13.75 6.83
CA PRO A 153 4.13 -13.85 8.23
C PRO A 153 3.96 -12.49 8.91
N PHE A 154 3.51 -12.50 10.17
CA PHE A 154 3.45 -11.29 10.98
C PHE A 154 4.81 -11.10 11.67
N LEU A 155 5.55 -10.08 11.26
CA LEU A 155 6.96 -9.89 11.63
C LEU A 155 7.12 -8.66 12.52
N SER A 156 8.05 -8.76 13.47
CA SER A 156 8.48 -7.64 14.28
C SER A 156 9.32 -6.65 13.46
N ARG A 157 9.47 -5.44 13.98
CA ARG A 157 10.36 -4.43 13.40
C ARG A 157 11.79 -4.96 13.21
N GLN A 158 12.32 -5.65 14.20
CA GLN A 158 13.67 -6.18 14.15
C GLN A 158 13.84 -7.21 13.02
N GLU A 159 12.91 -8.17 12.89
CA GLU A 159 12.93 -9.16 11.80
C GLU A 159 12.86 -8.50 10.42
N LEU A 160 12.03 -7.46 10.27
CA LEU A 160 11.92 -6.72 9.02
C LEU A 160 13.20 -5.95 8.66
N GLU A 161 13.84 -5.32 9.65
CA GLU A 161 15.14 -4.65 9.49
C GLU A 161 16.24 -5.64 9.11
N GLU A 162 16.30 -6.80 9.76
CA GLU A 162 17.24 -7.91 9.46
C GLU A 162 17.00 -8.51 8.06
N ALA A 163 15.74 -8.58 7.63
CA ALA A 163 15.39 -9.01 6.29
C ALA A 163 15.77 -7.97 5.21
N GLY A 164 16.09 -6.72 5.58
CA GLY A 164 16.44 -5.66 4.65
C GLY A 164 15.26 -4.82 4.15
N VAL A 165 14.07 -4.98 4.72
CA VAL A 165 12.88 -4.18 4.43
C VAL A 165 13.10 -2.73 4.84
N LYS A 166 12.63 -1.77 4.04
CA LYS A 166 12.81 -0.32 4.29
C LYS A 166 11.54 0.40 4.67
N MET A 167 10.39 -0.12 4.28
CA MET A 167 9.08 0.44 4.60
C MET A 167 8.12 -0.66 5.04
N THR A 168 7.25 -0.36 5.99
CA THR A 168 6.22 -1.29 6.46
C THR A 168 4.88 -0.56 6.58
N ILE A 169 3.81 -1.21 6.11
CA ILE A 169 2.45 -0.71 6.26
C ILE A 169 1.63 -1.68 7.12
N TYR A 170 0.66 -1.11 7.85
CA TYR A 170 -0.32 -1.82 8.69
C TYR A 170 -1.74 -1.42 8.28
N PRO A 171 -2.23 -1.87 7.11
CA PRO A 171 -3.38 -1.26 6.44
C PRO A 171 -4.69 -1.38 7.21
N ASN A 172 -4.86 -2.42 8.04
CA ASN A 172 -6.12 -2.71 8.72
C ASN A 172 -6.06 -2.55 10.24
N ALA A 173 -4.90 -2.35 10.83
CA ALA A 173 -4.71 -2.34 12.28
C ALA A 173 -5.59 -1.28 12.95
N GLN A 174 -5.52 -0.03 12.48
CA GLN A 174 -6.28 1.08 13.04
C GLN A 174 -7.80 0.87 12.91
N THR A 175 -8.29 0.54 11.71
CA THR A 175 -9.72 0.36 11.46
C THR A 175 -10.32 -0.79 12.27
N ARG A 176 -9.59 -1.90 12.42
CA ARG A 176 -10.02 -3.05 13.23
C ARG A 176 -10.09 -2.72 14.72
N VAL A 177 -9.10 -2.00 15.25
CA VAL A 177 -9.10 -1.58 16.66
C VAL A 177 -10.26 -0.62 16.92
N VAL A 178 -10.44 0.40 16.07
CA VAL A 178 -11.54 1.37 16.19
C VAL A 178 -12.89 0.67 16.11
N ALA A 179 -13.10 -0.19 15.12
CA ALA A 179 -14.36 -0.92 14.97
C ALA A 179 -14.67 -1.77 16.20
N LYS A 180 -13.69 -2.50 16.74
CA LYS A 180 -13.86 -3.31 17.94
C LYS A 180 -14.26 -2.44 19.13
N LYS A 181 -13.57 -1.31 19.35
CA LYS A 181 -13.89 -0.40 20.47
C LYS A 181 -15.25 0.27 20.31
N CYS A 182 -15.66 0.63 19.11
CA CYS A 182 -17.03 1.12 18.86
C CYS A 182 -18.08 0.06 19.19
N MET A 183 -17.84 -1.21 18.82
CA MET A 183 -18.77 -2.30 19.18
C MET A 183 -18.86 -2.51 20.69
N GLU A 184 -17.74 -2.48 21.41
CA GLU A 184 -17.69 -2.58 22.86
C GLU A 184 -18.50 -1.45 23.52
N LEU A 185 -18.30 -0.20 23.09
CA LEU A 185 -19.06 0.97 23.56
C LEU A 185 -20.55 0.81 23.33
N LEU A 186 -20.97 0.44 22.13
CA LEU A 186 -22.39 0.29 21.79
C LEU A 186 -23.05 -0.83 22.58
N ASN A 187 -22.38 -1.94 22.82
CA ASN A 187 -22.84 -3.03 23.64
C ASN A 187 -23.01 -2.59 25.12
N THR A 188 -22.06 -1.83 25.66
CA THR A 188 -22.15 -1.28 27.03
C THR A 188 -23.35 -0.35 27.16
N LEU A 189 -23.52 0.58 26.21
CA LEU A 189 -24.68 1.49 26.21
C LEU A 189 -26.02 0.74 26.12
N GLN A 190 -26.08 -0.30 25.26
CA GLN A 190 -27.29 -1.12 25.13
C GLN A 190 -27.65 -1.84 26.44
N GLN A 191 -26.63 -2.33 27.16
CA GLN A 191 -26.85 -3.12 28.39
C GLN A 191 -27.06 -2.26 29.62
N THR A 192 -26.40 -1.13 29.74
CA THR A 192 -26.34 -0.35 30.99
C THR A 192 -26.95 1.05 30.88
N GLY A 193 -27.17 1.55 29.66
CA GLY A 193 -27.66 2.91 29.43
C GLY A 193 -26.65 4.01 29.76
N THR A 194 -25.37 3.66 30.02
CA THR A 194 -24.33 4.61 30.42
C THR A 194 -22.97 4.18 29.90
N THR A 195 -22.01 5.11 29.82
CA THR A 195 -20.60 4.87 29.51
C THR A 195 -19.73 4.76 30.76
N ALA A 196 -20.34 4.76 31.96
CA ALA A 196 -19.60 4.62 33.22
C ALA A 196 -18.72 3.35 33.23
N GLY A 197 -17.45 3.53 33.59
CA GLY A 197 -16.43 2.46 33.55
C GLY A 197 -15.63 2.38 32.28
N MET A 198 -15.94 3.19 31.24
CA MET A 198 -15.14 3.27 30.00
C MET A 198 -14.29 4.53 29.87
N GLU A 199 -14.30 5.39 30.88
CA GLU A 199 -13.65 6.72 30.84
C GLU A 199 -12.16 6.63 30.54
N ASN A 200 -11.48 5.61 31.09
CA ASN A 200 -10.04 5.37 30.86
C ASN A 200 -9.70 4.89 29.45
N GLU A 201 -10.68 4.52 28.66
CA GLU A 201 -10.52 4.07 27.25
C GLU A 201 -10.84 5.18 26.25
N MET A 202 -11.23 6.37 26.74
CA MET A 202 -11.56 7.54 25.93
C MET A 202 -10.42 8.55 25.94
N LEU A 203 -10.27 9.28 24.84
CA LEU A 203 -9.42 10.46 24.83
C LEU A 203 -10.05 11.56 25.69
N SER A 204 -9.21 12.24 26.47
CA SER A 204 -9.58 13.42 27.25
C SER A 204 -9.70 14.66 26.37
#